data_e959982bfd62c1abbc1c2f8663b66ea1
#
_entry.id   e959982bfd62c1abbc1c2f8663b66ea1
#
_cell.length_a   1.000
_cell.length_b   1.000
_cell.length_c   1.000
_cell.angle_alpha   90.00
_cell.angle_beta   90.00
_cell.angle_gamma   90.00
#
_symmetry.space_group_name_H-M   'P 1'
#
loop_
_entity.id
_entity.type
_entity.pdbx_description
1 polymer ?
#
loop_
_entity_poly.entity_id
_entity_poly.type
_entity_poly.pdbx_seq_one_letter_code
_entity_poly.pdbx_strand_id
1 'polypeptide(L)'
;GRRAGVLLGGAESTRKGCKGDNRLSHAMEVMRREGSFSNRIRIRASVRIKDECFAPGFVRVHLPIPAACEQQSEICIEKLYPENGQLSPENAPMRTVCWQEEMQTNHEFTVEYSYRHTAHWHDAAEPDAQAEGTLPPEAQAALAEQAD
;
A
#
# COMPACT_ATOMS: atom_id res chain seq x y z
N GLY A 1 12.86 -24.08 10.38
CA GLY A 1 12.25 -22.76 10.35
C GLY A 1 10.86 -22.80 9.75
N ARG A 2 9.83 -22.72 10.58
CA ARG A 2 8.46 -22.61 10.09
C ARG A 2 8.25 -21.16 9.65
N ARG A 3 8.00 -20.94 8.34
CA ARG A 3 7.51 -19.67 7.85
C ARG A 3 6.06 -19.50 8.32
N ALA A 4 5.85 -18.56 9.22
CA ALA A 4 4.49 -18.13 9.52
C ALA A 4 3.92 -17.47 8.25
N GLY A 5 2.96 -18.13 7.62
CA GLY A 5 2.23 -17.55 6.53
C GLY A 5 1.43 -16.35 7.06
N VAL A 6 1.75 -15.15 6.60
CA VAL A 6 0.91 -13.99 6.82
C VAL A 6 -0.34 -14.18 5.97
N LEU A 7 -1.42 -14.63 6.59
CA LEU A 7 -2.74 -14.41 6.03
C LEU A 7 -3.04 -12.92 6.22
N LEU A 8 -2.84 -12.16 5.16
CA LEU A 8 -3.47 -10.87 5.04
C LEU A 8 -4.97 -11.13 5.16
N GLY A 9 -5.53 -10.87 6.34
CA GLY A 9 -6.95 -10.86 6.53
C GLY A 9 -7.52 -9.90 5.50
N GLY A 10 -8.24 -10.44 4.51
CA GLY A 10 -8.91 -9.62 3.54
C GLY A 10 -9.77 -8.62 4.32
N ALA A 11 -9.55 -7.34 4.10
CA ALA A 11 -10.51 -6.34 4.49
C ALA A 11 -11.82 -6.74 3.80
N GLU A 12 -12.74 -7.31 4.53
CA GLU A 12 -14.13 -7.40 4.07
C GLU A 12 -14.60 -5.96 3.89
N SER A 13 -14.40 -5.46 2.68
CA SER A 13 -15.16 -4.35 2.20
C SER A 13 -16.59 -4.83 2.10
N THR A 14 -17.35 -4.68 3.18
CA THR A 14 -18.79 -4.72 3.12
C THR A 14 -19.21 -3.54 2.23
N ARG A 15 -19.18 -3.75 0.94
CA ARG A 15 -19.90 -2.93 -0.01
C ARG A 15 -21.40 -3.17 0.28
N LYS A 16 -21.91 -2.53 1.30
CA LYS A 16 -23.31 -2.19 1.34
C LYS A 16 -23.54 -1.46 0.02
N GLY A 17 -24.38 -2.04 -0.84
CA GLY A 17 -24.70 -1.46 -2.13
C GLY A 17 -25.13 -0.02 -1.95
N CYS A 18 -24.16 0.87 -1.90
CA CYS A 18 -24.44 2.27 -2.07
C CYS A 18 -24.97 2.40 -3.49
N LYS A 19 -26.10 3.01 -3.62
CA LYS A 19 -26.51 3.75 -4.82
C LYS A 19 -25.43 4.83 -5.06
N GLY A 20 -24.22 4.41 -5.41
CA GLY A 20 -23.01 5.19 -5.29
C GLY A 20 -22.25 5.30 -6.59
N ASP A 21 -22.95 5.17 -7.69
CA ASP A 21 -22.38 5.49 -8.99
C ASP A 21 -21.97 6.96 -9.11
N ASN A 22 -22.57 7.83 -8.28
CA ASN A 22 -22.37 9.27 -8.41
C ASN A 22 -20.97 9.76 -8.02
N ARG A 23 -20.29 9.12 -7.06
CA ARG A 23 -18.94 9.56 -6.65
C ARG A 23 -17.88 9.20 -7.68
N LEU A 24 -17.94 7.97 -8.20
CA LEU A 24 -17.00 7.53 -9.22
C LEU A 24 -17.26 8.28 -10.53
N SER A 25 -18.51 8.43 -10.93
CA SER A 25 -18.90 9.17 -12.12
C SER A 25 -18.50 10.64 -12.04
N HIS A 26 -18.66 11.26 -10.86
CA HIS A 26 -18.23 12.64 -10.63
C HIS A 26 -16.71 12.77 -10.71
N ALA A 27 -15.96 11.87 -10.08
CA ALA A 27 -14.49 11.89 -10.15
C ALA A 27 -13.99 11.71 -11.57
N MET A 28 -14.59 10.81 -12.35
CA MET A 28 -14.25 10.60 -13.76
C MET A 28 -14.56 11.82 -14.61
N GLU A 29 -15.68 12.48 -14.37
CA GLU A 29 -16.05 13.69 -15.10
C GLU A 29 -15.07 14.84 -14.80
N VAL A 30 -14.72 15.04 -13.54
CA VAL A 30 -13.71 16.04 -13.13
C VAL A 30 -12.35 15.73 -13.76
N MET A 31 -11.91 14.47 -13.73
CA MET A 31 -10.65 14.06 -14.36
C MET A 31 -10.66 14.32 -15.88
N ARG A 32 -11.76 14.03 -16.55
CA ARG A 32 -11.89 14.28 -18.00
C ARG A 32 -11.81 15.77 -18.32
N ARG A 33 -12.45 16.60 -17.50
CA ARG A 33 -12.50 18.05 -17.69
C ARG A 33 -11.21 18.76 -17.30
N GLU A 34 -10.61 18.36 -16.17
CA GLU A 34 -9.47 19.06 -15.55
C GLU A 34 -8.14 18.32 -15.75
N GLY A 35 -8.18 17.10 -16.29
CA GLY A 35 -7.00 16.27 -16.49
C GLY A 35 -6.54 15.51 -15.26
N SER A 36 -7.02 15.86 -14.07
CA SER A 36 -6.68 15.19 -12.81
C SER A 36 -7.78 15.31 -11.77
N PHE A 37 -7.74 14.40 -10.81
CA PHE A 37 -8.61 14.44 -9.63
C PHE A 37 -7.79 14.07 -8.39
N SER A 38 -7.89 14.89 -7.36
CA SER A 38 -7.19 14.67 -6.10
C SER A 38 -8.16 14.49 -4.95
N ASN A 39 -7.83 13.60 -4.05
CA ASN A 39 -8.51 13.45 -2.76
C ASN A 39 -7.52 13.07 -1.67
N ARG A 40 -7.89 13.35 -0.43
CA ARG A 40 -7.12 12.93 0.73
C ARG A 40 -7.59 11.57 1.21
N ILE A 41 -6.65 10.66 1.37
CA ILE A 41 -6.91 9.31 1.86
C ILE A 41 -6.28 9.16 3.23
N ARG A 42 -7.05 8.62 4.17
CA ARG A 42 -6.56 8.23 5.49
C ARG A 42 -6.67 6.71 5.61
N ILE A 43 -5.58 6.09 6.04
CA ILE A 43 -5.50 4.63 6.22
C ILE A 43 -5.06 4.31 7.64
N ARG A 44 -5.71 3.32 8.21
CA ARG A 44 -5.26 2.62 9.39
C ARG A 44 -4.92 1.20 9.01
N ALA A 45 -3.66 0.82 9.15
CA ALA A 45 -3.19 -0.54 8.93
C ALA A 45 -2.78 -1.16 10.26
N SER A 46 -3.17 -2.39 10.48
CA SER A 46 -2.82 -3.12 11.69
C SER A 46 -2.52 -4.58 11.42
N VAL A 47 -1.68 -5.16 12.27
CA VAL A 47 -1.35 -6.58 12.26
C VAL A 47 -1.26 -7.10 13.68
N ARG A 48 -1.75 -8.30 13.90
CA ARG A 48 -1.68 -9.03 15.16
C ARG A 48 -1.44 -10.50 14.88
N ILE A 49 -0.59 -11.14 15.68
CA ILE A 49 -0.44 -12.59 15.62
C ILE A 49 -1.71 -13.23 16.18
N LYS A 50 -2.23 -14.25 15.51
CA LYS A 50 -3.38 -15.00 16.04
C LYS A 50 -3.03 -15.58 17.40
N ASP A 51 -3.95 -15.49 18.36
CA ASP A 51 -3.68 -15.92 19.74
C ASP A 51 -3.26 -17.38 19.82
N GLU A 52 -3.83 -18.25 19.00
CA GLU A 52 -3.46 -19.67 18.91
C GLU A 52 -2.06 -19.92 18.33
N CYS A 53 -1.48 -18.92 17.64
CA CYS A 53 -0.15 -19.00 17.03
C CYS A 53 0.90 -18.22 17.83
N PHE A 54 0.49 -17.47 18.84
CA PHE A 54 1.39 -16.63 19.61
C PHE A 54 2.23 -17.48 20.57
N ALA A 55 3.53 -17.20 20.58
CA ALA A 55 4.46 -17.65 21.61
C ALA A 55 5.40 -16.50 22.00
N PRO A 56 5.72 -16.34 23.29
CA PRO A 56 6.69 -15.33 23.70
C PRO A 56 8.02 -15.48 22.96
N GLY A 57 8.60 -14.38 22.54
CA GLY A 57 9.88 -14.37 21.82
C GLY A 57 10.08 -13.09 21.03
N PHE A 58 11.20 -13.03 20.33
CA PHE A 58 11.55 -11.90 19.49
C PHE A 58 10.75 -11.90 18.19
N VAL A 59 10.16 -10.74 17.89
CA VAL A 59 9.44 -10.51 16.63
C VAL A 59 9.95 -9.27 15.91
N ARG A 60 9.90 -9.33 14.61
CA ARG A 60 10.11 -8.17 13.72
C ARG A 60 8.87 -8.00 12.85
N VAL A 61 8.27 -6.84 12.92
CA VAL A 61 7.03 -6.52 12.22
C VAL A 61 7.26 -5.34 11.29
N HIS A 62 6.83 -5.48 10.04
CA HIS A 62 6.84 -4.42 9.04
C HIS A 62 5.43 -4.17 8.55
N LEU A 63 5.02 -2.90 8.55
CA LEU A 63 3.83 -2.46 7.86
C LEU A 63 4.20 -1.46 6.76
N PRO A 64 3.63 -1.58 5.57
CA PRO A 64 3.91 -0.65 4.48
C PRO A 64 3.31 0.73 4.80
N ILE A 65 4.04 1.77 4.41
CA ILE A 65 3.59 3.15 4.44
C ILE A 65 3.83 3.79 3.06
N PRO A 66 3.11 4.87 2.70
CA PRO A 66 3.24 5.44 1.38
C PRO A 66 4.60 6.10 1.17
N ALA A 67 5.13 5.95 -0.03
CA ALA A 67 6.27 6.71 -0.53
C ALA A 67 5.79 7.85 -1.42
N ALA A 68 6.48 8.96 -1.40
CA ALA A 68 6.16 10.09 -2.26
C ALA A 68 6.40 9.74 -3.74
N CYS A 69 5.44 10.04 -4.57
CA CYS A 69 5.52 9.92 -6.02
C CYS A 69 4.54 10.90 -6.68
N GLU A 70 4.46 10.87 -7.99
CA GLU A 70 3.56 11.76 -8.73
C GLU A 70 2.10 11.65 -8.27
N GLN A 71 1.64 10.44 -7.95
CA GLN A 71 0.27 10.19 -7.53
C GLN A 71 0.06 10.28 -6.02
N GLN A 72 1.13 10.36 -5.23
CA GLN A 72 1.07 10.37 -3.77
C GLN A 72 1.94 11.49 -3.20
N SER A 73 1.29 12.43 -2.53
CA SER A 73 1.94 13.60 -1.94
C SER A 73 1.36 13.94 -0.57
N GLU A 74 1.95 14.90 0.11
CA GLU A 74 1.50 15.36 1.43
C GLU A 74 1.29 14.21 2.42
N ILE A 75 2.29 13.33 2.48
CA ILE A 75 2.24 12.14 3.34
C ILE A 75 2.45 12.55 4.79
N CYS A 76 1.53 12.13 5.65
CA CYS A 76 1.59 12.37 7.09
C CYS A 76 1.39 11.07 7.86
N ILE A 77 2.34 10.71 8.68
CA ILE A 77 2.20 9.60 9.64
C ILE A 77 1.57 10.18 10.90
N GLU A 78 0.33 9.79 11.17
CA GLU A 78 -0.48 10.39 12.23
C GLU A 78 -0.33 9.66 13.56
N LYS A 79 -0.19 8.33 13.53
CA LYS A 79 -0.11 7.51 14.73
C LYS A 79 0.65 6.22 14.50
N LEU A 80 1.46 5.84 15.47
CA LEU A 80 2.11 4.54 15.58
C LEU A 80 1.74 3.89 16.92
N TYR A 81 1.47 2.61 16.89
CA TYR A 81 1.35 1.81 18.09
C TYR A 81 2.00 0.44 17.89
N PRO A 82 2.95 0.04 18.72
CA PRO A 82 3.69 0.84 19.71
C PRO A 82 4.41 2.06 19.10
N GLU A 83 4.63 3.10 19.91
CA GLU A 83 5.21 4.38 19.42
C GLU A 83 6.68 4.28 18.98
N ASN A 84 7.38 3.23 19.37
CA ASN A 84 8.79 3.01 19.05
C ASN A 84 9.04 2.43 17.64
N GLY A 85 8.03 2.38 16.79
CA GLY A 85 8.17 1.98 15.40
C GLY A 85 9.16 2.88 14.63
N GLN A 86 10.05 2.27 13.87
CA GLN A 86 11.04 2.98 13.07
C GLN A 86 10.56 3.15 11.64
N LEU A 87 10.51 4.39 11.18
CA LEU A 87 10.11 4.72 9.82
C LEU A 87 11.31 4.64 8.88
N SER A 88 11.10 4.08 7.69
CA SER A 88 12.09 4.18 6.61
C SER A 88 12.35 5.64 6.24
N PRO A 89 13.52 5.97 5.68
CA PRO A 89 13.79 7.30 5.13
C PRO A 89 12.73 7.72 4.11
N GLU A 90 12.47 9.01 4.02
CA GLU A 90 11.45 9.55 3.10
C GLU A 90 11.74 9.26 1.63
N ASN A 91 13.03 9.18 1.28
CA ASN A 91 13.50 8.91 -0.08
C ASN A 91 13.65 7.41 -0.40
N ALA A 92 13.30 6.53 0.51
CA ALA A 92 13.34 5.10 0.25
C ALA A 92 12.32 4.72 -0.83
N PRO A 93 12.68 3.88 -1.81
CA PRO A 93 11.74 3.48 -2.88
C PRO A 93 10.57 2.65 -2.36
N MET A 94 10.78 1.92 -1.29
CA MET A 94 9.72 1.23 -0.55
C MET A 94 9.82 1.62 0.92
N ARG A 95 8.75 2.19 1.44
CA ARG A 95 8.71 2.65 2.81
C ARG A 95 7.92 1.71 3.70
N THR A 96 8.47 1.44 4.86
CA THR A 96 7.81 0.66 5.91
C THR A 96 8.02 1.32 7.27
N VAL A 97 7.14 1.00 8.20
CA VAL A 97 7.42 1.13 9.62
C VAL A 97 7.81 -0.24 10.15
N CYS A 98 8.87 -0.29 10.94
CA CYS A 98 9.42 -1.51 11.51
C CYS A 98 9.41 -1.46 13.03
N TRP A 99 8.89 -2.52 13.64
CA TRP A 99 9.03 -2.76 15.07
C TRP A 99 9.89 -4.00 15.30
N GLN A 100 10.72 -3.93 16.33
CA GLN A 100 11.49 -5.06 16.82
C GLN A 100 11.23 -5.15 18.32
N GLU A 101 10.69 -6.26 18.77
CA GLU A 101 10.24 -6.42 20.14
C GLU A 101 10.43 -7.85 20.63
N GLU A 102 10.86 -7.98 21.88
CA GLU A 102 10.76 -9.23 22.63
C GLU A 102 9.37 -9.29 23.28
N MET A 103 8.43 -9.96 22.61
CA MET A 103 7.05 -10.01 23.06
C MET A 103 6.86 -11.02 24.20
N GLN A 104 6.30 -10.57 25.30
CA GLN A 104 5.85 -11.44 26.40
C GLN A 104 4.35 -11.73 26.32
N THR A 105 3.59 -10.75 25.84
CA THR A 105 2.15 -10.84 25.63
C THR A 105 1.81 -10.41 24.20
N ASN A 106 0.76 -10.99 23.65
CA ASN A 106 0.31 -10.64 22.30
C ASN A 106 -0.36 -9.27 22.30
N HIS A 107 -0.08 -8.47 21.28
CA HIS A 107 -0.74 -7.20 21.03
C HIS A 107 -0.73 -6.86 19.54
N GLU A 108 -1.46 -5.83 19.18
CA GLU A 108 -1.57 -5.32 17.83
C GLU A 108 -0.48 -4.28 17.52
N PHE A 109 0.00 -4.28 16.29
CA PHE A 109 0.86 -3.22 15.73
C PHE A 109 0.02 -2.42 14.74
N THR A 110 0.02 -1.11 14.89
CA THR A 110 -0.84 -0.22 14.09
C THR A 110 -0.08 0.99 13.57
N VAL A 111 -0.36 1.38 12.35
CA VAL A 111 0.04 2.66 11.78
C VAL A 111 -1.18 3.36 11.19
N GLU A 112 -1.34 4.63 11.49
CA GLU A 112 -2.32 5.51 10.86
C GLU A 112 -1.60 6.59 10.07
N TYR A 113 -1.97 6.75 8.82
CA TYR A 113 -1.38 7.76 7.94
C TYR A 113 -2.40 8.32 6.97
N SER A 114 -2.08 9.49 6.46
CA SER A 114 -2.86 10.13 5.41
C SER A 114 -1.94 10.64 4.31
N TYR A 115 -2.49 10.77 3.12
CA TYR A 115 -1.79 11.32 1.97
C TYR A 115 -2.78 11.88 0.96
N ARG A 116 -2.29 12.74 0.08
CA ARG A 116 -3.06 13.19 -1.07
C ARG A 116 -2.79 12.24 -2.23
N HIS A 117 -3.85 11.63 -2.73
CA HIS A 117 -3.82 10.84 -3.95
C HIS A 117 -4.30 11.69 -5.12
N THR A 118 -3.52 11.71 -6.20
CA THR A 118 -3.86 12.42 -7.43
C THR A 118 -3.90 11.42 -8.58
N ALA A 119 -5.06 11.25 -9.16
CA ALA A 119 -5.25 10.45 -10.37
C ALA A 119 -5.20 11.37 -11.60
N HIS A 120 -4.50 10.95 -12.63
CA HIS A 120 -4.41 11.65 -13.90
C HIS A 120 -5.23 10.95 -14.96
N TRP A 121 -5.90 11.74 -15.79
CA TRP A 121 -6.63 11.21 -16.93
C TRP A 121 -5.65 10.91 -18.06
N HIS A 122 -5.68 9.67 -18.55
CA HIS A 122 -5.01 9.26 -19.78
C HIS A 122 -6.04 8.83 -20.79
N ASP A 123 -6.02 9.44 -21.97
CA ASP A 123 -6.88 9.00 -23.04
C ASP A 123 -6.30 7.73 -23.68
N ALA A 124 -7.02 6.63 -23.52
CA ALA A 124 -6.60 5.33 -24.05
C ALA A 124 -6.72 5.22 -25.59
N ALA A 125 -7.24 6.26 -26.26
CA ALA A 125 -7.41 6.27 -27.70
C ALA A 125 -6.12 6.57 -28.48
N GLU A 126 -5.11 7.13 -27.84
CA GLU A 126 -3.78 7.26 -28.44
C GLU A 126 -2.88 6.14 -27.92
N PRO A 127 -2.48 5.20 -28.78
CA PRO A 127 -1.45 4.25 -28.40
C PRO A 127 -0.19 5.04 -28.09
N ASP A 128 0.24 4.96 -26.85
CA ASP A 128 1.47 5.58 -26.40
C ASP A 128 2.61 5.01 -27.27
N ALA A 129 3.19 5.83 -28.13
CA ALA A 129 4.29 5.42 -29.00
C ALA A 129 5.54 4.98 -28.19
N GLN A 130 5.51 5.17 -26.89
CA GLN A 130 6.53 4.71 -25.95
C GLN A 130 6.19 3.37 -25.28
N ALA A 131 4.99 2.84 -25.49
CA ALA A 131 4.59 1.54 -24.95
C ALA A 131 5.28 0.35 -25.65
N GLU A 132 5.99 0.58 -26.72
CA GLU A 132 6.93 -0.38 -27.34
C GLU A 132 8.31 -0.39 -26.63
N GLY A 133 8.32 -0.03 -25.36
CA GLY A 133 9.49 -0.23 -24.53
C GLY A 133 9.81 -1.72 -24.47
N THR A 134 10.80 -2.16 -25.23
CA THR A 134 11.44 -3.46 -25.05
C THR A 134 11.73 -3.64 -23.57
N LEU A 135 11.18 -4.70 -22.97
CA LEU A 135 11.55 -5.10 -21.61
C LEU A 135 13.09 -5.12 -21.50
N PRO A 136 13.66 -4.64 -20.39
CA PRO A 136 15.10 -4.75 -20.17
C PRO A 136 15.56 -6.20 -20.41
N PRO A 137 16.76 -6.44 -20.96
CA PRO A 137 17.24 -7.79 -21.25
C PRO A 137 17.15 -8.74 -20.05
N GLU A 138 17.29 -8.22 -18.84
CA GLU A 138 17.18 -8.96 -17.58
C GLU A 138 15.75 -9.46 -17.31
N ALA A 139 14.74 -8.67 -17.63
CA ALA A 139 13.34 -9.07 -17.49
C ALA A 139 12.93 -10.09 -18.57
N GLN A 140 13.49 -10.00 -19.77
CA GLN A 140 13.28 -10.97 -20.85
C GLN A 140 13.89 -12.33 -20.49
N ALA A 141 15.07 -12.36 -19.90
CA ALA A 141 15.72 -13.58 -19.43
C ALA A 141 14.93 -14.24 -18.30
N ALA A 142 14.37 -13.48 -17.35
CA ALA A 142 13.55 -13.99 -16.26
C ALA A 142 12.23 -14.60 -16.78
N LEU A 143 11.61 -14.02 -17.81
CA LEU A 143 10.41 -14.57 -18.46
C LEU A 143 10.70 -15.84 -19.24
N ALA A 144 11.88 -15.96 -19.88
CA ALA A 144 12.29 -17.15 -20.60
C ALA A 144 12.56 -18.33 -19.66
N GLU A 145 13.07 -18.10 -18.46
CA GLU A 145 13.28 -19.15 -17.44
C GLU A 145 11.96 -19.67 -16.84
N GLN A 146 10.90 -18.87 -16.84
CA GLN A 146 9.59 -19.29 -16.34
C GLN A 146 8.75 -20.04 -17.38
N ALA A 147 9.15 -20.06 -18.64
CA ALA A 147 8.41 -20.68 -19.74
C ALA A 147 8.75 -22.17 -19.94
N ASP A 148 9.69 -22.72 -19.19
CA ASP A 148 10.03 -24.16 -19.20
C ASP A 148 9.18 -24.97 -18.20
#